data_546534926553bf3f2b6dac9b32b2d3e0
#
_entry.id   546534926553bf3f2b6dac9b32b2d3e0
#
_cell.length_a   1.000
_cell.length_b   1.000
_cell.length_c   1.000
_cell.angle_alpha   90.00
_cell.angle_beta   90.00
_cell.angle_gamma   90.00
#
_symmetry.space_group_name_H-M   'P 1'
#
loop_
_entity.id
_entity.type
_entity.pdbx_description
1 polymer ?
#
loop_
_entity_poly.entity_id
_entity_poly.type
_entity_poly.pdbx_seq_one_letter_code
_entity_poly.pdbx_strand_id
1 'polypeptide(L)'
;TDARVTECVAGMRNQYGKRWKETTRPYEGVTEMLDALTARGIKLTVLSNKPDDFSKVIVKEFFGDWKFEAVFGARLNVPKKPDPAGAFEIAALLELPPEDFLYMGDTNTDMWTAKAAGMYALGALWGFRPAQEMQDAGAMALLAHPREVINYI
;
A
#
# COMPACT_ATOMS: atom_id res chain seq x y z
N THR A 1 -4.52 -32.56 4.11
CA THR A 1 -4.95 -31.28 3.48
C THR A 1 -4.16 -30.11 4.03
N ASP A 2 -4.01 -29.94 5.35
CA ASP A 2 -3.24 -28.86 5.97
C ASP A 2 -1.73 -28.95 5.63
N ALA A 3 -1.17 -30.13 5.65
CA ALA A 3 0.24 -30.36 5.34
C ALA A 3 0.58 -29.96 3.89
N ARG A 4 -0.30 -30.26 2.91
CA ARG A 4 -0.12 -29.84 1.51
C ARG A 4 -0.20 -28.33 1.32
N VAL A 5 -1.12 -27.67 2.00
CA VAL A 5 -1.22 -26.21 1.99
C VAL A 5 0.06 -25.58 2.54
N THR A 6 0.54 -26.08 3.67
CA THR A 6 1.78 -25.62 4.31
C THR A 6 2.99 -25.78 3.37
N GLU A 7 3.10 -26.95 2.72
CA GLU A 7 4.18 -27.22 1.74
C GLU A 7 4.10 -26.28 0.52
N CYS A 8 2.89 -26.10 -0.04
CA CYS A 8 2.69 -25.16 -1.16
C CYS A 8 3.04 -23.73 -0.79
N VAL A 9 2.63 -23.27 0.38
CA VAL A 9 2.96 -21.92 0.89
C VAL A 9 4.48 -21.76 1.07
N ALA A 10 5.15 -22.77 1.65
CA ALA A 10 6.60 -22.76 1.82
C ALA A 10 7.32 -22.74 0.46
N GLY A 11 6.88 -23.56 -0.49
CA GLY A 11 7.39 -23.59 -1.87
C GLY A 11 7.22 -22.23 -2.57
N MET A 12 6.02 -21.65 -2.48
CA MET A 12 5.74 -20.32 -3.04
C MET A 12 6.64 -19.24 -2.40
N ARG A 13 6.77 -19.20 -1.08
CA ARG A 13 7.64 -18.24 -0.39
C ARG A 13 9.09 -18.37 -0.82
N ASN A 14 9.59 -19.61 -0.97
CA ASN A 14 10.97 -19.88 -1.43
C ASN A 14 11.18 -19.36 -2.87
N GLN A 15 10.27 -19.69 -3.80
CA GLN A 15 10.35 -19.22 -5.19
C GLN A 15 10.22 -17.71 -5.27
N TYR A 16 9.26 -17.13 -4.56
CA TYR A 16 9.08 -15.68 -4.51
C TYR A 16 10.31 -15.00 -3.95
N GLY A 17 10.88 -15.49 -2.86
CA GLY A 17 12.09 -14.95 -2.25
C GLY A 17 13.30 -14.90 -3.17
N LYS A 18 13.39 -15.84 -4.13
CA LYS A 18 14.47 -15.88 -5.13
C LYS A 18 14.21 -14.98 -6.34
N ARG A 19 12.95 -14.82 -6.73
CA ARG A 19 12.58 -14.30 -8.06
C ARG A 19 11.78 -12.99 -8.04
N TRP A 20 11.35 -12.50 -6.87
CA TRP A 20 10.49 -11.32 -6.74
C TRP A 20 11.03 -10.06 -7.46
N LYS A 21 12.34 -9.96 -7.61
CA LYS A 21 13.04 -8.82 -8.22
C LYS A 21 13.20 -8.94 -9.74
N GLU A 22 13.02 -10.14 -10.34
CA GLU A 22 13.30 -10.36 -11.76
C GLU A 22 12.49 -9.44 -12.68
N THR A 23 11.21 -9.26 -12.39
CA THR A 23 10.28 -8.47 -13.22
C THR A 23 9.59 -7.33 -12.47
N THR A 24 9.78 -7.23 -11.14
CA THR A 24 9.18 -6.15 -10.34
C THR A 24 9.87 -4.84 -10.62
N ARG A 25 9.07 -3.79 -10.86
CA ARG A 25 9.54 -2.41 -11.08
C ARG A 25 8.54 -1.44 -10.49
N PRO A 26 8.98 -0.24 -10.05
CA PRO A 26 8.06 0.86 -9.81
C PRO A 26 7.26 1.21 -11.08
N TYR A 27 6.02 1.62 -10.90
CA TYR A 27 5.27 2.23 -12.00
C TYR A 27 5.87 3.58 -12.38
N GLU A 28 5.71 3.96 -13.65
CA GLU A 28 6.13 5.26 -14.16
C GLU A 28 5.49 6.40 -13.35
N GLY A 29 6.28 7.41 -13.02
CA GLY A 29 5.84 8.58 -12.26
C GLY A 29 5.80 8.40 -10.74
N VAL A 30 6.04 7.18 -10.20
CA VAL A 30 6.03 6.95 -8.75
C VAL A 30 7.21 7.61 -8.06
N THR A 31 8.40 7.54 -8.64
CA THR A 31 9.61 8.18 -8.09
C THR A 31 9.45 9.69 -8.01
N GLU A 32 8.95 10.30 -9.08
CA GLU A 32 8.69 11.75 -9.14
C GLU A 32 7.57 12.18 -8.16
N MET A 33 6.58 11.32 -7.95
CA MET A 33 5.56 11.53 -6.93
C MET A 33 6.20 11.55 -5.54
N LEU A 34 7.04 10.57 -5.22
CA LEU A 34 7.71 10.48 -3.91
C LEU A 34 8.63 11.67 -3.66
N ASP A 35 9.37 12.13 -4.68
CA ASP A 35 10.19 13.35 -4.61
C ASP A 35 9.33 14.57 -4.27
N ALA A 36 8.20 14.72 -4.97
CA ALA A 36 7.31 15.86 -4.78
C ALA A 36 6.62 15.87 -3.42
N LEU A 37 6.25 14.70 -2.89
CA LEU A 37 5.67 14.54 -1.55
C LEU A 37 6.71 14.83 -0.46
N THR A 38 7.91 14.28 -0.60
CA THR A 38 9.01 14.49 0.34
C THR A 38 9.44 15.97 0.39
N ALA A 39 9.52 16.63 -0.78
CA ALA A 39 9.86 18.07 -0.85
C ALA A 39 8.82 18.95 -0.14
N ARG A 40 7.58 18.47 0.03
CA ARG A 40 6.51 19.14 0.78
C ARG A 40 6.44 18.74 2.25
N GLY A 41 7.34 17.89 2.71
CA GLY A 41 7.35 17.39 4.09
C GLY A 41 6.24 16.40 4.41
N ILE A 42 5.60 15.81 3.39
CA ILE A 42 4.56 14.79 3.59
C ILE A 42 5.19 13.50 4.11
N LYS A 43 4.63 12.99 5.21
CA LYS A 43 5.05 11.69 5.79
C LYS A 43 4.56 10.55 4.92
N LEU A 44 5.46 9.62 4.59
CA LEU A 44 5.17 8.46 3.73
C LEU A 44 5.02 7.20 4.58
N THR A 45 4.03 6.39 4.26
CA THR A 45 3.80 5.08 4.89
C THR A 45 3.35 4.03 3.88
N VAL A 46 3.54 2.76 4.21
CA VAL A 46 3.07 1.63 3.40
C VAL A 46 2.26 0.67 4.27
N LEU A 47 1.06 0.30 3.78
CA LEU A 47 0.23 -0.77 4.33
C LEU A 47 -0.10 -1.81 3.24
N SER A 48 0.34 -3.06 3.43
CA SER A 48 0.23 -4.12 2.43
C SER A 48 -0.30 -5.43 3.01
N ASN A 49 -1.05 -6.20 2.20
CA ASN A 49 -1.40 -7.59 2.52
C ASN A 49 -0.29 -8.59 2.17
N LYS A 50 0.79 -8.12 1.53
CA LYS A 50 2.02 -8.91 1.33
C LYS A 50 2.68 -9.19 2.69
N PRO A 51 3.34 -10.36 2.90
CA PRO A 51 4.07 -10.61 4.15
C PRO A 51 4.99 -9.46 4.54
N ASP A 52 5.07 -9.15 5.84
CA ASP A 52 5.75 -7.98 6.38
C ASP A 52 7.25 -7.93 6.02
N ASP A 53 7.91 -9.08 6.11
CA ASP A 53 9.31 -9.26 5.72
C ASP A 53 9.56 -8.88 4.25
N PHE A 54 8.70 -9.36 3.34
CA PHE A 54 8.80 -9.02 1.93
C PHE A 54 8.44 -7.57 1.63
N SER A 55 7.45 -7.01 2.32
CA SER A 55 7.08 -5.60 2.15
C SER A 55 8.24 -4.67 2.47
N LYS A 56 8.93 -4.91 3.59
CA LYS A 56 10.11 -4.14 4.01
C LYS A 56 11.28 -4.26 3.03
N VAL A 57 11.55 -5.49 2.55
CA VAL A 57 12.62 -5.74 1.57
C VAL A 57 12.34 -5.01 0.26
N ILE A 58 11.10 -5.07 -0.25
CA ILE A 58 10.72 -4.44 -1.51
C ILE A 58 10.80 -2.91 -1.41
N VAL A 59 10.26 -2.32 -0.32
CA VAL A 59 10.33 -0.87 -0.12
C VAL A 59 11.78 -0.41 0.00
N LYS A 60 12.62 -1.13 0.75
CA LYS A 60 14.04 -0.80 0.87
C LYS A 60 14.77 -0.87 -0.48
N GLU A 61 14.47 -1.86 -1.31
CA GLU A 61 15.13 -2.07 -2.59
C GLU A 61 14.77 -1.02 -3.64
N PHE A 62 13.47 -0.68 -3.75
CA PHE A 62 13.00 0.21 -4.83
C PHE A 62 12.81 1.66 -4.39
N PHE A 63 12.63 1.88 -3.08
CA PHE A 63 12.25 3.18 -2.52
C PHE A 63 13.10 3.58 -1.32
N GLY A 64 14.32 3.00 -1.19
CA GLY A 64 15.24 3.26 -0.08
C GLY A 64 15.80 4.68 -0.01
N ASP A 65 15.66 5.46 -1.09
CA ASP A 65 16.08 6.86 -1.14
C ASP A 65 15.08 7.80 -0.44
N TRP A 66 13.85 7.32 -0.18
CA TRP A 66 12.81 8.08 0.52
C TRP A 66 12.59 7.53 1.93
N LYS A 67 12.33 8.44 2.86
CA LYS A 67 12.01 8.06 4.23
C LYS A 67 10.55 7.65 4.34
N PHE A 68 10.30 6.38 4.67
CA PHE A 68 8.99 5.89 5.09
C PHE A 68 8.94 5.79 6.61
N GLU A 69 7.96 6.47 7.25
CA GLU A 69 7.79 6.45 8.71
C GLU A 69 7.30 5.07 9.19
N ALA A 70 6.54 4.36 8.37
CA ALA A 70 6.10 2.99 8.62
C ALA A 70 6.01 2.18 7.32
N VAL A 71 6.44 0.92 7.38
CA VAL A 71 6.23 -0.09 6.33
C VAL A 71 5.65 -1.32 6.98
N PHE A 72 4.34 -1.51 6.84
CA PHE A 72 3.59 -2.61 7.43
C PHE A 72 3.06 -3.55 6.35
N GLY A 73 3.48 -4.81 6.43
CA GLY A 73 2.88 -5.92 5.69
C GLY A 73 1.91 -6.72 6.55
N ALA A 74 1.49 -7.88 6.05
CA ALA A 74 0.68 -8.83 6.80
C ALA A 74 1.50 -9.44 7.95
N ARG A 75 0.98 -9.33 9.17
CA ARG A 75 1.58 -9.83 10.42
C ARG A 75 0.60 -10.75 11.14
N LEU A 76 1.14 -11.64 11.99
CA LEU A 76 0.31 -12.42 12.92
C LEU A 76 -0.43 -11.47 13.87
N ASN A 77 -1.66 -11.80 14.20
CA ASN A 77 -2.51 -11.08 15.15
C ASN A 77 -2.94 -9.66 14.71
N VAL A 78 -2.66 -9.25 13.48
CA VAL A 78 -3.21 -8.03 12.89
C VAL A 78 -4.09 -8.43 11.70
N PRO A 79 -5.37 -8.08 11.69
CA PRO A 79 -6.25 -8.35 10.56
C PRO A 79 -5.69 -7.71 9.29
N LYS A 80 -5.86 -8.44 8.16
CA LYS A 80 -5.45 -7.93 6.83
C LYS A 80 -6.50 -6.97 6.28
N LYS A 81 -6.09 -6.09 5.38
CA LYS A 81 -7.02 -5.30 4.55
C LYS A 81 -8.09 -6.24 3.94
N PRO A 82 -9.36 -5.88 3.95
CA PRO A 82 -9.94 -4.55 4.17
C PRO A 82 -10.21 -4.14 5.63
N ASP A 83 -9.78 -4.92 6.62
CA ASP A 83 -9.88 -4.49 8.02
C ASP A 83 -8.98 -3.25 8.25
N PRO A 84 -9.48 -2.19 8.91
CA PRO A 84 -8.75 -0.94 9.10
C PRO A 84 -7.67 -0.98 10.20
N ALA A 85 -7.49 -2.08 10.91
CA ALA A 85 -6.59 -2.17 12.06
C ALA A 85 -5.16 -1.70 11.75
N GLY A 86 -4.59 -2.11 10.61
CA GLY A 86 -3.26 -1.66 10.19
C GLY A 86 -3.19 -0.17 9.84
N ALA A 87 -4.28 0.41 9.33
CA ALA A 87 -4.37 1.85 9.06
C ALA A 87 -4.45 2.66 10.36
N PHE A 88 -5.24 2.22 11.33
CA PHE A 88 -5.28 2.85 12.65
C PHE A 88 -3.95 2.76 13.39
N GLU A 89 -3.24 1.65 13.26
CA GLU A 89 -1.90 1.49 13.85
C GLU A 89 -0.91 2.51 13.27
N ILE A 90 -0.96 2.77 11.96
CA ILE A 90 -0.16 3.81 11.31
C ILE A 90 -0.57 5.21 11.81
N ALA A 91 -1.86 5.50 11.89
CA ALA A 91 -2.36 6.77 12.37
C ALA A 91 -1.90 7.06 13.81
N ALA A 92 -2.00 6.07 14.69
CA ALA A 92 -1.53 6.16 16.07
C ALA A 92 0.00 6.35 16.16
N LEU A 93 0.77 5.63 15.33
CA LEU A 93 2.24 5.76 15.28
C LEU A 93 2.69 7.19 14.88
N LEU A 94 1.96 7.81 13.95
CA LEU A 94 2.28 9.15 13.47
C LEU A 94 1.65 10.27 14.32
N GLU A 95 0.83 9.91 15.30
CA GLU A 95 0.07 10.83 16.15
C GLU A 95 -0.79 11.80 15.32
N LEU A 96 -1.42 11.26 14.25
CA LEU A 96 -2.29 12.01 13.36
C LEU A 96 -3.69 11.37 13.33
N PRO A 97 -4.77 12.16 13.26
CA PRO A 97 -6.11 11.64 13.12
C PRO A 97 -6.29 11.03 11.70
N PRO A 98 -7.13 9.98 11.53
CA PRO A 98 -7.31 9.31 10.25
C PRO A 98 -7.71 10.22 9.09
N GLU A 99 -8.50 11.27 9.33
CA GLU A 99 -8.94 12.26 8.33
C GLU A 99 -7.79 13.06 7.70
N ASP A 100 -6.61 13.09 8.33
CA ASP A 100 -5.42 13.74 7.79
C ASP A 100 -4.61 12.84 6.85
N PHE A 101 -5.11 11.62 6.55
CA PHE A 101 -4.44 10.69 5.66
C PHE A 101 -5.07 10.65 4.28
N LEU A 102 -4.23 10.70 3.25
CA LEU A 102 -4.55 10.23 1.92
C LEU A 102 -4.16 8.76 1.81
N TYR A 103 -5.14 7.88 1.64
CA TYR A 103 -4.92 6.46 1.45
C TYR A 103 -5.03 6.12 -0.04
N MET A 104 -3.89 5.88 -0.66
CA MET A 104 -3.82 5.54 -2.09
C MET A 104 -3.66 4.04 -2.30
N GLY A 105 -4.46 3.46 -3.18
CA GLY A 105 -4.40 2.05 -3.53
C GLY A 105 -5.01 1.74 -4.88
N ASP A 106 -4.78 0.55 -5.38
CA ASP A 106 -5.15 0.10 -6.73
C ASP A 106 -6.19 -1.02 -6.74
N THR A 107 -6.83 -1.28 -5.58
CA THR A 107 -7.84 -2.32 -5.45
C THR A 107 -9.04 -1.84 -4.63
N ASN A 108 -10.19 -2.52 -4.81
CA ASN A 108 -11.38 -2.36 -3.96
C ASN A 108 -11.06 -2.58 -2.46
N THR A 109 -10.17 -3.53 -2.17
CA THR A 109 -9.70 -3.81 -0.79
C THR A 109 -9.08 -2.56 -0.16
N ASP A 110 -8.31 -1.77 -0.92
CA ASP A 110 -7.70 -0.53 -0.45
C ASP A 110 -8.77 0.54 -0.16
N MET A 111 -9.73 0.68 -1.06
CA MET A 111 -10.83 1.65 -0.91
C MET A 111 -11.69 1.33 0.32
N TRP A 112 -12.02 0.04 0.52
CA TRP A 112 -12.73 -0.39 1.72
C TRP A 112 -11.94 -0.14 3.00
N THR A 113 -10.62 -0.38 2.97
CA THR A 113 -9.74 -0.09 4.12
C THR A 113 -9.75 1.40 4.46
N ALA A 114 -9.53 2.26 3.46
CA ALA A 114 -9.52 3.71 3.63
C ALA A 114 -10.86 4.20 4.20
N LYS A 115 -11.97 3.77 3.61
CA LYS A 115 -13.32 4.10 4.06
C LYS A 115 -13.58 3.65 5.50
N ALA A 116 -13.21 2.40 5.83
CA ALA A 116 -13.39 1.86 7.18
C ALA A 116 -12.51 2.57 8.23
N ALA A 117 -11.35 3.08 7.81
CA ALA A 117 -10.45 3.86 8.66
C ALA A 117 -10.83 5.35 8.76
N GLY A 118 -11.76 5.86 7.94
CA GLY A 118 -12.09 7.29 7.87
C GLY A 118 -11.01 8.14 7.18
N MET A 119 -10.19 7.51 6.33
CA MET A 119 -9.15 8.16 5.53
C MET A 119 -9.67 8.53 4.14
N TYR A 120 -9.05 9.54 3.50
CA TYR A 120 -9.41 9.95 2.14
C TYR A 120 -8.93 8.91 1.11
N ALA A 121 -9.87 8.23 0.44
CA ALA A 121 -9.59 7.13 -0.46
C ALA A 121 -9.24 7.61 -1.89
N LEU A 122 -8.00 7.40 -2.33
CA LEU A 122 -7.51 7.67 -3.68
C LEU A 122 -7.32 6.38 -4.46
N GLY A 123 -8.03 6.20 -5.56
CA GLY A 123 -7.89 5.04 -6.44
C GLY A 123 -6.83 5.26 -7.52
N ALA A 124 -5.82 4.40 -7.59
CA ALA A 124 -4.72 4.43 -8.56
C ALA A 124 -5.08 3.63 -9.82
N LEU A 125 -5.32 4.30 -10.96
CA LEU A 125 -5.75 3.65 -12.22
C LEU A 125 -4.62 2.96 -13.00
N TRP A 126 -3.38 3.16 -12.61
CA TRP A 126 -2.22 2.47 -13.20
C TRP A 126 -1.97 1.06 -12.60
N GLY A 127 -2.82 0.62 -11.67
CA GLY A 127 -2.69 -0.66 -10.98
C GLY A 127 -3.62 -1.76 -11.52
N PHE A 128 -4.15 -2.59 -10.62
CA PHE A 128 -4.81 -3.86 -10.98
C PHE A 128 -6.28 -3.76 -11.34
N ARG A 129 -7.03 -2.75 -10.82
CA ARG A 129 -8.47 -2.74 -10.92
C ARG A 129 -9.00 -1.59 -11.76
N PRO A 130 -10.13 -1.81 -12.46
CA PRO A 130 -10.76 -0.76 -13.26
C PRO A 130 -11.38 0.33 -12.38
N ALA A 131 -11.55 1.53 -12.96
CA ALA A 131 -12.11 2.68 -12.29
C ALA A 131 -13.45 2.40 -11.61
N GLN A 132 -14.37 1.71 -12.29
CA GLN A 132 -15.71 1.41 -11.78
C GLN A 132 -15.66 0.60 -10.49
N GLU A 133 -14.81 -0.42 -10.40
CA GLU A 133 -14.68 -1.25 -9.19
C GLU A 133 -14.21 -0.43 -7.99
N MET A 134 -13.27 0.50 -8.22
CA MET A 134 -12.78 1.38 -7.15
C MET A 134 -13.81 2.43 -6.73
N GLN A 135 -14.59 2.98 -7.69
CA GLN A 135 -15.70 3.89 -7.39
C GLN A 135 -16.77 3.19 -6.56
N ASP A 136 -17.19 1.99 -6.96
CA ASP A 136 -18.18 1.19 -6.24
C ASP A 136 -17.70 0.82 -4.83
N ALA A 137 -16.39 0.66 -4.64
CA ALA A 137 -15.73 0.41 -3.35
C ALA A 137 -15.56 1.67 -2.49
N GLY A 138 -15.85 2.87 -3.02
CA GLY A 138 -15.84 4.12 -2.27
C GLY A 138 -14.59 4.98 -2.48
N ALA A 139 -13.90 4.87 -3.62
CA ALA A 139 -12.87 5.83 -4.00
C ALA A 139 -13.47 7.24 -4.05
N MET A 140 -12.86 8.18 -3.35
CA MET A 140 -13.29 9.59 -3.32
C MET A 140 -12.72 10.35 -4.51
N ALA A 141 -11.60 9.91 -5.04
CA ALA A 141 -11.04 10.36 -6.31
C ALA A 141 -10.26 9.23 -7.00
N LEU A 142 -10.14 9.33 -8.32
CA LEU A 142 -9.36 8.42 -9.14
C LEU A 142 -8.22 9.19 -9.80
N LEU A 143 -7.02 8.65 -9.70
CA LEU A 143 -5.82 9.21 -10.28
C LEU A 143 -5.40 8.41 -11.50
N ALA A 144 -5.25 9.05 -12.65
CA ALA A 144 -4.72 8.42 -13.86
C ALA A 144 -3.20 8.30 -13.83
N HIS A 145 -2.53 9.21 -13.12
CA HIS A 145 -1.08 9.27 -13.00
C HIS A 145 -0.63 9.57 -11.56
N PRO A 146 0.49 8.97 -11.07
CA PRO A 146 0.97 9.18 -9.70
C PRO A 146 1.11 10.66 -9.28
N ARG A 147 1.56 11.53 -10.18
CA ARG A 147 1.72 12.96 -9.90
C ARG A 147 0.44 13.71 -9.54
N GLU A 148 -0.72 13.18 -9.91
CA GLU A 148 -2.00 13.84 -9.62
C GLU A 148 -2.31 13.89 -8.13
N VAL A 149 -1.65 13.08 -7.29
CA VAL A 149 -1.80 13.13 -5.83
C VAL A 149 -1.50 14.52 -5.26
N ILE A 150 -0.63 15.29 -5.92
CA ILE A 150 -0.25 16.65 -5.51
C ILE A 150 -1.46 17.61 -5.46
N ASN A 151 -2.51 17.33 -6.21
CA ASN A 151 -3.74 18.14 -6.21
C ASN A 151 -4.59 17.94 -4.96
N TYR A 152 -4.21 17.00 -4.08
CA TYR A 152 -4.97 16.62 -2.88
C TYR A 152 -4.23 16.93 -1.56
N ILE A 153 -3.08 17.62 -1.63
CA ILE A 153 -2.23 18.00 -0.49
C ILE A 153 -1.99 19.50 -0.42
#